data_996d06a53d73359cd256416d2807c0e5
#
_entry.id   996d06a53d73359cd256416d2807c0e5
#
_cell.length_a   1.000
_cell.length_b   1.000
_cell.length_c   1.000
_cell.angle_alpha   90.00
_cell.angle_beta   90.00
_cell.angle_gamma   90.00
#
_symmetry.space_group_name_H-M   'P 1'
#
loop_
_entity.id
_entity.type
_entity.pdbx_description
1 polymer ?
#
loop_
_entity_poly.entity_id
_entity_poly.type
_entity_poly.pdbx_seq_one_letter_code
_entity_poly.pdbx_strand_id
1 'polypeptide(L)'
;MRVLVTGAFGNVGRSTLAALFQKGFDVTALEADTPRNRRIAPRLALELGRKGRPAFSSLVLGDVRDRALAARAVTGQDAIIHLAALIPPAADRQPELARSINIGGTAAIIDAARALGEAAPRLVFASSIAAYGDRLREFWIKTTDPLAPSPGDEYGRTKVEAEALVRASGLPFSILRLTYIVWRKKLARDPLMFHMPLATRIEICHTEDTGRAFASAVTNQEALGRTFDIGGGESCRTNYRDYLDAMFRLFGLGGFGSVPESAFAASGFHCGWYADSDEAERILGFRRKTLADYYVEVAEEASWARIGAALFRPLVRMGLAAGSPFLKRRPSEA
;
A
#
# COMPACT_ATOMS: atom_id res chain seq x y z
N MET A 1 8.24 22.41 9.02
CA MET A 1 7.86 21.99 7.65
C MET A 1 6.43 21.52 7.68
N ARG A 2 5.60 22.03 6.76
CA ARG A 2 4.17 21.69 6.62
C ARG A 2 4.01 20.63 5.53
N VAL A 3 3.33 19.54 5.84
CA VAL A 3 3.20 18.38 4.93
C VAL A 3 1.73 18.02 4.76
N LEU A 4 1.26 18.04 3.51
CA LEU A 4 -0.05 17.50 3.15
C LEU A 4 0.07 15.99 2.94
N VAL A 5 -0.80 15.21 3.58
CA VAL A 5 -0.94 13.76 3.33
C VAL A 5 -2.33 13.47 2.81
N THR A 6 -2.46 13.04 1.55
CA THR A 6 -3.73 12.59 0.99
C THR A 6 -3.90 11.09 1.19
N GLY A 7 -5.14 10.59 1.38
CA GLY A 7 -5.37 9.20 1.76
C GLY A 7 -4.83 8.88 3.16
N ALA A 8 -4.85 9.88 4.03
CA ALA A 8 -4.21 9.90 5.34
C ALA A 8 -4.71 8.81 6.30
N PHE A 9 -5.95 8.32 6.14
CA PHE A 9 -6.57 7.34 7.04
C PHE A 9 -6.47 5.89 6.54
N GLY A 10 -5.85 5.68 5.36
CA GLY A 10 -5.46 4.36 4.89
C GLY A 10 -4.36 3.71 5.75
N ASN A 11 -4.06 2.43 5.55
CA ASN A 11 -3.04 1.72 6.34
C ASN A 11 -1.66 2.39 6.24
N VAL A 12 -1.19 2.69 5.03
CA VAL A 12 0.07 3.40 4.79
C VAL A 12 -0.04 4.84 5.30
N GLY A 13 -1.18 5.51 5.07
CA GLY A 13 -1.42 6.89 5.52
C GLY A 13 -1.24 7.05 7.03
N ARG A 14 -1.83 6.17 7.84
CA ARG A 14 -1.68 6.19 9.30
C ARG A 14 -0.24 6.03 9.76
N SER A 15 0.49 5.10 9.17
CA SER A 15 1.91 4.91 9.49
C SER A 15 2.74 6.12 9.06
N THR A 16 2.39 6.75 7.93
CA THR A 16 3.01 8.00 7.46
C THR A 16 2.75 9.16 8.41
N LEU A 17 1.49 9.34 8.85
CA LEU A 17 1.14 10.36 9.86
C LEU A 17 1.96 10.19 11.14
N ALA A 18 2.06 8.95 11.65
CA ALA A 18 2.85 8.65 12.84
C ALA A 18 4.36 8.96 12.64
N ALA A 19 4.92 8.59 11.49
CA ALA A 19 6.32 8.84 11.16
C ALA A 19 6.62 10.36 11.02
N LEU A 20 5.74 11.12 10.38
CA LEU A 20 5.85 12.57 10.25
C LEU A 20 5.74 13.26 11.62
N PHE A 21 4.82 12.83 12.46
CA PHE A 21 4.68 13.33 13.82
C PHE A 21 5.95 13.11 14.64
N GLN A 22 6.58 11.91 14.54
CA GLN A 22 7.82 11.60 15.23
C GLN A 22 8.98 12.51 14.77
N LYS A 23 8.96 12.94 13.51
CA LYS A 23 9.94 13.91 12.95
C LYS A 23 9.60 15.38 13.27
N GLY A 24 8.48 15.64 13.93
CA GLY A 24 8.06 16.99 14.35
C GLY A 24 7.51 17.85 13.22
N PHE A 25 7.00 17.25 12.15
CA PHE A 25 6.37 17.98 11.07
C PHE A 25 4.94 18.43 11.44
N ASP A 26 4.53 19.54 10.85
CA ASP A 26 3.15 20.03 10.92
C ASP A 26 2.35 19.42 9.77
N VAL A 27 1.35 18.61 10.09
CA VAL A 27 0.68 17.75 9.10
C VAL A 27 -0.76 18.18 8.86
N THR A 28 -1.10 18.37 7.60
CA THR A 28 -2.48 18.45 7.11
C THR A 28 -2.91 17.10 6.55
N ALA A 29 -3.92 16.49 7.14
CA ALA A 29 -4.51 15.26 6.64
C ALA A 29 -5.65 15.56 5.67
N LEU A 30 -5.59 15.01 4.43
CA LEU A 30 -6.70 15.06 3.49
C LEU A 30 -7.26 13.66 3.31
N GLU A 31 -8.58 13.53 3.48
CA GLU A 31 -9.26 12.23 3.38
C GLU A 31 -10.66 12.39 2.78
N ALA A 32 -11.18 11.30 2.21
CA ALA A 32 -12.54 11.27 1.67
C ALA A 32 -13.57 11.61 2.74
N ASP A 33 -14.52 12.47 2.39
CA ASP A 33 -15.58 12.89 3.30
C ASP A 33 -16.66 11.81 3.44
N THR A 34 -16.48 10.94 4.42
CA THR A 34 -17.42 9.87 4.77
C THR A 34 -17.83 9.94 6.23
N PRO A 35 -19.05 9.46 6.61
CA PRO A 35 -19.44 9.39 8.02
C PRO A 35 -18.45 8.65 8.90
N ARG A 36 -17.82 7.60 8.36
CA ARG A 36 -16.77 6.85 9.05
C ARG A 36 -15.55 7.73 9.33
N ASN A 37 -15.03 8.43 8.31
CA ASN A 37 -13.83 9.24 8.44
C ASN A 37 -14.04 10.43 9.36
N ARG A 38 -15.19 11.09 9.28
CA ARG A 38 -15.59 12.16 10.24
C ARG A 38 -15.56 11.64 11.68
N ARG A 39 -16.10 10.43 11.93
CA ARG A 39 -16.18 9.85 13.28
C ARG A 39 -14.82 9.43 13.84
N ILE A 40 -13.94 8.87 13.01
CA ILE A 40 -12.65 8.31 13.50
C ILE A 40 -11.56 9.38 13.61
N ALA A 41 -11.65 10.49 12.89
CA ALA A 41 -10.58 11.48 12.77
C ALA A 41 -10.07 12.03 14.13
N PRO A 42 -10.92 12.47 15.08
CA PRO A 42 -10.45 13.01 16.35
C PRO A 42 -9.68 11.97 17.17
N ARG A 43 -10.21 10.73 17.21
CA ARG A 43 -9.56 9.63 17.92
C ARG A 43 -8.24 9.26 17.25
N LEU A 44 -8.22 9.16 15.93
CA LEU A 44 -7.03 8.79 15.17
C LEU A 44 -5.90 9.82 15.35
N ALA A 45 -6.23 11.11 15.38
CA ALA A 45 -5.26 12.17 15.63
C ALA A 45 -4.52 11.97 16.96
N LEU A 46 -5.25 11.65 18.03
CA LEU A 46 -4.68 11.41 19.36
C LEU A 46 -3.96 10.08 19.47
N GLU A 47 -4.51 9.01 18.85
CA GLU A 47 -3.94 7.66 18.87
C GLU A 47 -2.56 7.60 18.19
N LEU A 48 -2.41 8.29 17.06
CA LEU A 48 -1.14 8.37 16.31
C LEU A 48 -0.18 9.43 16.86
N GLY A 49 -0.68 10.35 17.67
CA GLY A 49 0.10 11.38 18.37
C GLY A 49 0.72 10.87 19.68
N ARG A 50 1.34 11.75 20.44
CA ARG A 50 1.92 11.45 21.77
C ARG A 50 1.69 12.59 22.74
N LYS A 51 1.58 12.29 24.04
CA LYS A 51 1.47 13.26 25.13
C LYS A 51 0.37 14.32 24.91
N GLY A 52 -0.79 13.86 24.42
CA GLY A 52 -1.94 14.76 24.13
C GLY A 52 -1.80 15.63 22.88
N ARG A 53 -0.68 15.54 22.14
CA ARG A 53 -0.51 16.24 20.85
C ARG A 53 -1.03 15.37 19.72
N PRO A 54 -1.92 15.89 18.85
CA PRO A 54 -2.45 15.15 17.70
C PRO A 54 -1.37 14.94 16.64
N ALA A 55 -1.47 13.83 15.88
CA ALA A 55 -0.54 13.50 14.80
C ALA A 55 -0.69 14.37 13.55
N PHE A 56 -1.79 15.09 13.44
CA PHE A 56 -2.02 16.12 12.40
C PHE A 56 -2.74 17.30 13.04
N SER A 57 -2.35 18.49 12.60
CA SER A 57 -2.87 19.78 13.12
C SER A 57 -4.09 20.26 12.35
N SER A 58 -4.26 19.82 11.11
CA SER A 58 -5.35 20.20 10.22
C SER A 58 -5.94 18.98 9.52
N LEU A 59 -7.26 19.04 9.33
CA LEU A 59 -8.02 18.02 8.62
C LEU A 59 -8.84 18.64 7.50
N VAL A 60 -8.67 18.13 6.29
CA VAL A 60 -9.45 18.46 5.10
C VAL A 60 -10.24 17.21 4.71
N LEU A 61 -11.56 17.29 4.73
CA LEU A 61 -12.44 16.23 4.27
C LEU A 61 -13.06 16.61 2.94
N GLY A 62 -12.98 15.72 1.95
CA GLY A 62 -13.55 15.92 0.63
C GLY A 62 -13.00 15.00 -0.42
N ASP A 63 -13.39 15.23 -1.66
CA ASP A 63 -12.95 14.44 -2.81
C ASP A 63 -11.63 14.99 -3.36
N VAL A 64 -10.63 14.14 -3.48
CA VAL A 64 -9.32 14.52 -4.00
C VAL A 64 -9.36 15.03 -5.46
N ARG A 65 -10.45 14.73 -6.19
CA ARG A 65 -10.70 15.21 -7.55
C ARG A 65 -11.22 16.65 -7.60
N ASP A 66 -11.72 17.18 -6.47
CA ASP A 66 -12.19 18.56 -6.40
C ASP A 66 -10.99 19.52 -6.46
N ARG A 67 -10.87 20.23 -7.59
CA ARG A 67 -9.77 21.15 -7.86
C ARG A 67 -9.72 22.32 -6.86
N ALA A 68 -10.88 22.83 -6.43
CA ALA A 68 -10.92 23.91 -5.45
C ALA A 68 -10.48 23.45 -4.07
N LEU A 69 -10.85 22.22 -3.68
CA LEU A 69 -10.39 21.59 -2.44
C LEU A 69 -8.89 21.32 -2.52
N ALA A 70 -8.41 20.75 -3.63
CA ALA A 70 -6.98 20.49 -3.85
C ALA A 70 -6.16 21.80 -3.74
N ALA A 71 -6.59 22.88 -4.37
CA ALA A 71 -5.93 24.18 -4.30
C ALA A 71 -5.83 24.69 -2.85
N ARG A 72 -6.92 24.63 -2.09
CA ARG A 72 -6.91 25.04 -0.67
C ARG A 72 -6.00 24.15 0.18
N ALA A 73 -6.02 22.84 -0.04
CA ALA A 73 -5.23 21.89 0.75
C ALA A 73 -3.72 22.01 0.49
N VAL A 74 -3.33 22.29 -0.75
CA VAL A 74 -1.94 22.40 -1.20
C VAL A 74 -1.32 23.75 -0.83
N THR A 75 -2.13 24.82 -0.74
CA THR A 75 -1.63 26.16 -0.43
C THR A 75 -0.89 26.18 0.91
N GLY A 76 0.34 26.72 0.87
CA GLY A 76 1.17 26.87 2.05
C GLY A 76 1.82 25.57 2.56
N GLN A 77 1.76 24.46 1.82
CA GLN A 77 2.49 23.26 2.16
C GLN A 77 3.92 23.30 1.59
N ASP A 78 4.87 22.74 2.32
CA ASP A 78 6.26 22.58 1.85
C ASP A 78 6.44 21.26 1.08
N ALA A 79 5.60 20.25 1.39
CA ALA A 79 5.59 18.96 0.69
C ALA A 79 4.20 18.33 0.68
N ILE A 80 3.99 17.44 -0.30
CA ILE A 80 2.80 16.63 -0.46
C ILE A 80 3.21 15.16 -0.49
N ILE A 81 2.59 14.33 0.35
CA ILE A 81 2.62 12.88 0.25
C ILE A 81 1.28 12.43 -0.31
N HIS A 82 1.28 11.98 -1.57
CA HIS A 82 0.06 11.61 -2.28
C HIS A 82 -0.16 10.09 -2.23
N LEU A 83 -1.01 9.65 -1.28
CA LEU A 83 -1.37 8.23 -1.07
C LEU A 83 -2.80 7.92 -1.50
N ALA A 84 -3.64 8.94 -1.75
CA ALA A 84 -5.04 8.76 -2.11
C ALA A 84 -5.17 7.95 -3.39
N ALA A 85 -5.82 6.80 -3.31
CA ALA A 85 -6.11 5.94 -4.45
C ALA A 85 -7.24 4.96 -4.13
N LEU A 86 -8.00 4.58 -5.12
CA LEU A 86 -8.85 3.39 -5.08
C LEU A 86 -7.97 2.18 -5.39
N ILE A 87 -7.93 1.21 -4.48
CA ILE A 87 -7.06 0.03 -4.56
C ILE A 87 -7.88 -1.26 -4.79
N PRO A 88 -7.26 -2.37 -5.24
CA PRO A 88 -7.92 -3.66 -5.33
C PRO A 88 -8.53 -4.13 -3.98
N PRO A 89 -9.65 -4.87 -4.00
CA PRO A 89 -10.41 -5.30 -5.17
C PRO A 89 -11.44 -4.27 -5.67
N ALA A 90 -11.52 -3.09 -5.04
CA ALA A 90 -12.49 -2.05 -5.43
C ALA A 90 -12.14 -1.43 -6.79
N ALA A 91 -10.85 -1.22 -7.05
CA ALA A 91 -10.37 -0.69 -8.33
C ALA A 91 -10.77 -1.59 -9.51
N ASP A 92 -10.62 -2.91 -9.36
CA ASP A 92 -10.93 -3.87 -10.43
C ASP A 92 -12.44 -4.00 -10.68
N ARG A 93 -13.24 -3.78 -9.63
CA ARG A 93 -14.71 -3.80 -9.73
C ARG A 93 -15.30 -2.50 -10.29
N GLN A 94 -14.58 -1.41 -10.16
CA GLN A 94 -15.03 -0.06 -10.55
C GLN A 94 -13.91 0.67 -11.31
N PRO A 95 -13.55 0.18 -12.51
CA PRO A 95 -12.38 0.67 -13.25
C PRO A 95 -12.49 2.17 -13.58
N GLU A 96 -13.66 2.65 -13.98
CA GLU A 96 -13.87 4.07 -14.29
C GLU A 96 -13.70 4.95 -13.06
N LEU A 97 -14.19 4.51 -11.90
CA LEU A 97 -13.99 5.22 -10.64
C LEU A 97 -12.52 5.20 -10.23
N ALA A 98 -11.83 4.07 -10.44
CA ALA A 98 -10.40 3.95 -10.16
C ALA A 98 -9.59 4.93 -11.03
N ARG A 99 -9.87 5.01 -12.33
CA ARG A 99 -9.24 5.99 -13.24
C ARG A 99 -9.52 7.42 -12.78
N SER A 100 -10.78 7.71 -12.51
CA SER A 100 -11.20 9.05 -12.05
C SER A 100 -10.47 9.48 -10.77
N ILE A 101 -10.38 8.60 -9.76
CA ILE A 101 -9.72 8.91 -8.49
C ILE A 101 -8.19 8.91 -8.64
N ASN A 102 -7.62 7.82 -9.19
CA ASN A 102 -6.17 7.61 -9.18
C ASN A 102 -5.45 8.54 -10.15
N ILE A 103 -6.04 8.81 -11.31
CA ILE A 103 -5.46 9.69 -12.33
C ILE A 103 -5.99 11.11 -12.15
N GLY A 104 -7.32 11.29 -12.10
CA GLY A 104 -7.93 12.61 -11.97
C GLY A 104 -7.59 13.30 -10.65
N GLY A 105 -7.57 12.55 -9.53
CA GLY A 105 -7.12 13.06 -8.23
C GLY A 105 -5.64 13.45 -8.23
N THR A 106 -4.77 12.63 -8.84
CA THR A 106 -3.35 12.96 -8.99
C THR A 106 -3.16 14.23 -9.84
N ALA A 107 -3.89 14.35 -10.96
CA ALA A 107 -3.86 15.54 -11.80
C ALA A 107 -4.31 16.80 -11.03
N ALA A 108 -5.39 16.71 -10.22
CA ALA A 108 -5.87 17.84 -9.43
C ALA A 108 -4.84 18.33 -8.41
N ILE A 109 -4.13 17.41 -7.74
CA ILE A 109 -3.04 17.75 -6.81
C ILE A 109 -1.85 18.39 -7.54
N ILE A 110 -1.46 17.84 -8.70
CA ILE A 110 -0.35 18.38 -9.52
C ILE A 110 -0.70 19.79 -10.02
N ASP A 111 -1.91 19.99 -10.56
CA ASP A 111 -2.36 21.29 -11.07
C ASP A 111 -2.37 22.34 -9.95
N ALA A 112 -2.87 21.97 -8.76
CA ALA A 112 -2.86 22.84 -7.59
C ALA A 112 -1.45 23.22 -7.13
N ALA A 113 -0.52 22.24 -7.14
CA ALA A 113 0.87 22.48 -6.77
C ALA A 113 1.60 23.38 -7.79
N ARG A 114 1.42 23.13 -9.08
CA ARG A 114 2.01 23.92 -10.18
C ARG A 114 1.56 25.38 -10.19
N ALA A 115 0.30 25.62 -9.82
CA ALA A 115 -0.25 26.97 -9.75
C ALA A 115 0.45 27.87 -8.73
N LEU A 116 1.25 27.30 -7.81
CA LEU A 116 2.04 28.05 -6.81
C LEU A 116 3.41 28.51 -7.35
N GLY A 117 3.80 28.16 -8.59
CA GLY A 117 5.04 28.57 -9.22
C GLY A 117 6.29 28.20 -8.40
N GLU A 118 7.10 29.17 -8.04
CA GLU A 118 8.33 28.96 -7.26
C GLU A 118 8.06 28.44 -5.83
N ALA A 119 6.88 28.66 -5.28
CA ALA A 119 6.47 28.12 -3.99
C ALA A 119 5.86 26.70 -4.07
N ALA A 120 6.01 26.03 -5.23
CA ALA A 120 5.46 24.69 -5.42
C ALA A 120 6.08 23.68 -4.45
N PRO A 121 5.24 22.90 -3.73
CA PRO A 121 5.72 21.90 -2.79
C PRO A 121 6.36 20.70 -3.50
N ARG A 122 7.27 20.00 -2.79
CA ARG A 122 7.78 18.70 -3.24
C ARG A 122 6.63 17.68 -3.24
N LEU A 123 6.56 16.84 -4.28
CA LEU A 123 5.57 15.76 -4.41
C LEU A 123 6.21 14.38 -4.16
N VAL A 124 5.81 13.67 -3.11
CA VAL A 124 6.16 12.27 -2.88
C VAL A 124 4.94 11.41 -3.24
N PHE A 125 5.05 10.65 -4.31
CA PHE A 125 3.95 9.88 -4.90
C PHE A 125 4.04 8.41 -4.54
N ALA A 126 2.91 7.82 -4.09
CA ALA A 126 2.78 6.39 -3.85
C ALA A 126 2.39 5.66 -5.13
N SER A 127 3.34 4.94 -5.71
CA SER A 127 3.11 3.98 -6.78
C SER A 127 3.07 2.55 -6.21
N SER A 128 3.12 1.54 -7.07
CA SER A 128 2.92 0.14 -6.69
C SER A 128 3.75 -0.81 -7.55
N ILE A 129 4.12 -1.95 -6.98
CA ILE A 129 4.66 -3.11 -7.69
C ILE A 129 3.72 -3.60 -8.80
N ALA A 130 2.41 -3.32 -8.71
CA ALA A 130 1.41 -3.64 -9.73
C ALA A 130 1.75 -3.05 -11.11
N ALA A 131 2.51 -1.95 -11.15
CA ALA A 131 2.99 -1.34 -12.38
C ALA A 131 3.87 -2.28 -13.24
N TYR A 132 4.51 -3.27 -12.64
CA TYR A 132 5.41 -4.22 -13.33
C TYR A 132 4.69 -5.44 -13.91
N GLY A 133 3.43 -5.71 -13.51
CA GLY A 133 2.64 -6.85 -13.95
C GLY A 133 3.11 -8.19 -13.38
N ASP A 134 2.77 -9.29 -14.08
CA ASP A 134 3.07 -10.65 -13.63
C ASP A 134 4.58 -10.91 -13.59
N ARG A 135 5.07 -11.32 -12.42
CA ARG A 135 6.47 -11.63 -12.14
C ARG A 135 6.67 -13.05 -11.63
N LEU A 136 5.79 -13.96 -12.02
CA LEU A 136 5.87 -15.36 -11.57
C LEU A 136 7.16 -16.05 -12.01
N ARG A 137 7.62 -15.77 -13.23
CA ARG A 137 8.85 -16.37 -13.80
C ARG A 137 10.08 -15.49 -13.57
N GLU A 138 10.00 -14.22 -13.93
CA GLU A 138 11.06 -13.22 -13.78
C GLU A 138 10.84 -12.40 -12.51
N PHE A 139 11.00 -13.05 -11.37
CA PHE A 139 10.59 -12.51 -10.07
C PHE A 139 11.54 -11.43 -9.49
N TRP A 140 12.73 -11.25 -10.06
CA TRP A 140 13.59 -10.13 -9.70
C TRP A 140 13.19 -8.89 -10.47
N ILE A 141 12.91 -7.81 -9.74
CA ILE A 141 12.40 -6.54 -10.27
C ILE A 141 13.40 -5.44 -9.97
N LYS A 142 13.66 -4.60 -10.97
CA LYS A 142 14.47 -3.38 -10.84
C LYS A 142 13.59 -2.15 -11.14
N THR A 143 13.95 -1.02 -10.56
CA THR A 143 13.28 0.26 -10.88
C THR A 143 13.32 0.62 -12.35
N THR A 144 14.32 0.10 -13.10
CA THR A 144 14.51 0.31 -14.54
C THR A 144 13.72 -0.66 -15.42
N ASP A 145 13.07 -1.66 -14.85
CA ASP A 145 12.28 -2.62 -15.64
C ASP A 145 11.08 -1.93 -16.32
N PRO A 146 10.66 -2.44 -17.49
CA PRO A 146 9.49 -1.93 -18.18
C PRO A 146 8.23 -2.03 -17.32
N LEU A 147 7.40 -1.00 -17.36
CA LEU A 147 6.10 -0.99 -16.70
C LEU A 147 5.06 -1.62 -17.63
N ALA A 148 4.59 -2.80 -17.28
CA ALA A 148 3.66 -3.61 -18.07
C ALA A 148 2.62 -4.30 -17.17
N PRO A 149 1.62 -3.56 -16.66
CA PRO A 149 0.57 -4.11 -15.80
C PRO A 149 -0.11 -5.32 -16.43
N SER A 150 -0.45 -6.31 -15.62
CA SER A 150 -1.11 -7.53 -16.09
C SER A 150 -2.44 -7.22 -16.80
N PRO A 151 -2.87 -8.03 -17.78
CA PRO A 151 -4.20 -7.89 -18.38
C PRO A 151 -5.29 -7.91 -17.30
N GLY A 152 -6.19 -6.92 -17.32
CA GLY A 152 -7.25 -6.78 -16.32
C GLY A 152 -6.84 -6.10 -15.00
N ASP A 153 -5.57 -5.82 -14.77
CA ASP A 153 -5.11 -5.03 -13.61
C ASP A 153 -5.28 -3.52 -13.88
N GLU A 154 -6.49 -3.03 -13.66
CA GLU A 154 -6.78 -1.60 -13.85
C GLU A 154 -6.02 -0.74 -12.83
N TYR A 155 -5.84 -1.22 -11.62
CA TYR A 155 -5.06 -0.50 -10.62
C TYR A 155 -3.62 -0.27 -11.07
N GLY A 156 -2.94 -1.31 -11.56
CA GLY A 156 -1.59 -1.21 -12.11
C GLY A 156 -1.51 -0.19 -13.26
N ARG A 157 -2.49 -0.21 -14.18
CA ARG A 157 -2.57 0.76 -15.29
C ARG A 157 -2.70 2.20 -14.76
N THR A 158 -3.60 2.43 -13.79
CA THR A 158 -3.76 3.79 -13.23
C THR A 158 -2.50 4.28 -12.54
N LYS A 159 -1.71 3.39 -11.92
CA LYS A 159 -0.42 3.77 -11.31
C LYS A 159 0.62 4.15 -12.34
N VAL A 160 0.71 3.43 -13.47
CA VAL A 160 1.62 3.77 -14.57
C VAL A 160 1.27 5.15 -15.17
N GLU A 161 -0.01 5.39 -15.46
CA GLU A 161 -0.48 6.67 -15.98
C GLU A 161 -0.24 7.82 -14.99
N ALA A 162 -0.49 7.60 -13.70
CA ALA A 162 -0.23 8.61 -12.68
C ALA A 162 1.27 8.90 -12.50
N GLU A 163 2.16 7.89 -12.58
CA GLU A 163 3.61 8.13 -12.61
C GLU A 163 4.02 9.01 -13.79
N ALA A 164 3.43 8.79 -14.97
CA ALA A 164 3.71 9.63 -16.14
C ALA A 164 3.31 11.09 -15.90
N LEU A 165 2.15 11.35 -15.27
CA LEU A 165 1.73 12.70 -14.87
C LEU A 165 2.72 13.33 -13.88
N VAL A 166 3.15 12.57 -12.86
CA VAL A 166 4.13 13.06 -11.86
C VAL A 166 5.44 13.43 -12.52
N ARG A 167 5.98 12.58 -13.42
CA ARG A 167 7.23 12.85 -14.15
C ARG A 167 7.14 14.07 -15.07
N ALA A 168 5.99 14.25 -15.72
CA ALA A 168 5.74 15.38 -16.63
C ALA A 168 5.34 16.67 -15.89
N SER A 169 5.15 16.62 -14.56
CA SER A 169 4.59 17.74 -13.79
C SER A 169 5.49 18.97 -13.70
N GLY A 170 6.81 18.81 -13.84
CA GLY A 170 7.78 19.87 -13.56
C GLY A 170 8.00 20.15 -12.08
N LEU A 171 7.30 19.47 -11.18
CA LEU A 171 7.46 19.58 -9.72
C LEU A 171 8.72 18.85 -9.25
N PRO A 172 9.35 19.26 -8.14
CA PRO A 172 10.29 18.42 -7.42
C PRO A 172 9.56 17.16 -6.91
N PHE A 173 9.89 15.97 -7.41
CA PHE A 173 9.16 14.76 -7.07
C PHE A 173 10.04 13.63 -6.57
N SER A 174 9.41 12.64 -5.91
CA SER A 174 9.92 11.28 -5.67
C SER A 174 8.78 10.29 -5.87
N ILE A 175 9.04 9.15 -6.50
CA ILE A 175 8.07 8.08 -6.72
C ILE A 175 8.48 6.86 -5.91
N LEU A 176 7.59 6.35 -5.07
CA LEU A 176 7.80 5.19 -4.22
C LEU A 176 6.87 4.06 -4.69
N ARG A 177 7.41 3.02 -5.34
CA ARG A 177 6.68 1.81 -5.77
C ARG A 177 6.64 0.81 -4.62
N LEU A 178 5.48 0.67 -4.03
CA LEU A 178 5.28 -0.16 -2.85
C LEU A 178 5.13 -1.62 -3.24
N THR A 179 5.82 -2.52 -2.52
CA THR A 179 5.67 -3.96 -2.61
C THR A 179 4.41 -4.47 -1.89
N TYR A 180 4.40 -5.76 -1.48
CA TYR A 180 3.33 -6.37 -0.70
C TYR A 180 3.33 -5.81 0.72
N ILE A 181 2.51 -4.77 0.94
CA ILE A 181 2.45 -4.07 2.22
C ILE A 181 1.65 -4.89 3.24
N VAL A 182 2.25 -5.07 4.44
CA VAL A 182 1.64 -5.82 5.53
C VAL A 182 1.43 -4.95 6.76
N TRP A 183 0.41 -5.31 7.53
CA TRP A 183 0.10 -4.75 8.85
C TRP A 183 -0.57 -5.81 9.71
N ARG A 184 -0.54 -5.63 11.02
CA ARG A 184 -0.99 -6.61 12.04
C ARG A 184 -2.30 -7.35 11.71
N LYS A 185 -3.29 -6.68 11.09
CA LYS A 185 -4.63 -7.23 10.80
C LYS A 185 -4.88 -7.59 9.34
N LYS A 186 -3.83 -7.63 8.49
CA LYS A 186 -4.01 -7.79 7.04
C LYS A 186 -4.80 -9.05 6.65
N LEU A 187 -4.47 -10.18 7.23
CA LEU A 187 -5.01 -11.48 6.79
C LEU A 187 -6.33 -11.90 7.41
N ALA A 188 -6.91 -11.12 8.28
CA ALA A 188 -8.20 -11.48 8.87
C ALA A 188 -9.28 -11.75 7.81
N ARG A 189 -9.19 -11.09 6.64
CA ARG A 189 -10.04 -11.34 5.45
C ARG A 189 -9.37 -10.72 4.22
N ASP A 190 -8.38 -11.37 3.62
CA ASP A 190 -7.80 -10.88 2.36
C ASP A 190 -8.66 -11.40 1.18
N PRO A 191 -9.43 -10.53 0.51
CA PRO A 191 -10.28 -10.94 -0.62
C PRO A 191 -9.48 -11.37 -1.85
N LEU A 192 -8.18 -11.07 -1.88
CA LEU A 192 -7.27 -11.42 -2.97
C LEU A 192 -6.47 -12.70 -2.71
N MET A 193 -6.68 -13.36 -1.56
CA MET A 193 -5.88 -14.53 -1.16
C MET A 193 -5.77 -15.59 -2.26
N PHE A 194 -6.85 -15.89 -2.98
CA PHE A 194 -6.85 -16.91 -4.04
C PHE A 194 -6.37 -16.40 -5.40
N HIS A 195 -6.24 -15.09 -5.59
CA HIS A 195 -5.80 -14.50 -6.86
C HIS A 195 -4.29 -14.52 -7.06
N MET A 196 -3.52 -14.77 -5.99
CA MET A 196 -2.07 -14.89 -6.06
C MET A 196 -1.67 -16.35 -6.23
N PRO A 197 -0.88 -16.71 -7.28
CA PRO A 197 -0.32 -18.05 -7.43
C PRO A 197 0.56 -18.44 -6.24
N LEU A 198 0.49 -19.69 -5.80
CA LEU A 198 1.27 -20.17 -4.65
C LEU A 198 2.78 -20.09 -4.83
N ALA A 199 3.26 -20.18 -6.08
CA ALA A 199 4.67 -20.06 -6.42
C ALA A 199 5.18 -18.61 -6.47
N THR A 200 4.30 -17.60 -6.34
CA THR A 200 4.67 -16.19 -6.40
C THR A 200 5.71 -15.86 -5.33
N ARG A 201 6.79 -15.20 -5.74
CA ARG A 201 7.77 -14.62 -4.83
C ARG A 201 7.19 -13.32 -4.27
N ILE A 202 7.23 -13.15 -2.96
CA ILE A 202 6.79 -11.93 -2.30
C ILE A 202 7.90 -11.36 -1.43
N GLU A 203 8.10 -10.06 -1.51
CA GLU A 203 8.89 -9.29 -0.56
C GLU A 203 7.92 -8.41 0.20
N ILE A 204 7.76 -8.64 1.49
CA ILE A 204 6.87 -7.79 2.30
C ILE A 204 7.56 -6.50 2.68
N CYS A 205 6.76 -5.45 2.93
CA CYS A 205 7.21 -4.28 3.68
C CYS A 205 6.14 -3.91 4.72
N HIS A 206 6.55 -3.72 5.97
CA HIS A 206 5.62 -3.31 7.02
C HIS A 206 5.16 -1.86 6.82
N THR A 207 3.88 -1.56 7.11
CA THR A 207 3.35 -0.19 6.95
C THR A 207 4.15 0.86 7.71
N GLU A 208 4.71 0.53 8.88
CA GLU A 208 5.54 1.46 9.65
C GLU A 208 6.83 1.82 8.91
N ASP A 209 7.48 0.83 8.26
CA ASP A 209 8.66 1.06 7.43
C ASP A 209 8.29 1.88 6.20
N THR A 210 7.17 1.54 5.56
CA THR A 210 6.64 2.32 4.44
C THR A 210 6.38 3.77 4.85
N GLY A 211 5.75 4.01 6.02
CA GLY A 211 5.52 5.34 6.55
C GLY A 211 6.83 6.13 6.80
N ARG A 212 7.88 5.44 7.30
CA ARG A 212 9.22 6.03 7.47
C ARG A 212 9.84 6.41 6.14
N ALA A 213 9.70 5.56 5.09
CA ALA A 213 10.19 5.86 3.76
C ALA A 213 9.56 7.15 3.20
N PHE A 214 8.23 7.30 3.30
CA PHE A 214 7.54 8.53 2.89
C PHE A 214 8.02 9.74 3.69
N ALA A 215 8.09 9.63 5.01
CA ALA A 215 8.53 10.73 5.87
C ALA A 215 9.99 11.12 5.64
N SER A 216 10.85 10.18 5.22
CA SER A 216 12.24 10.45 4.86
C SER A 216 12.35 11.11 3.49
N ALA A 217 11.59 10.66 2.50
CA ALA A 217 11.58 11.20 1.15
C ALA A 217 11.19 12.69 1.10
N VAL A 218 10.41 13.17 2.08
CA VAL A 218 10.00 14.57 2.17
C VAL A 218 11.17 15.53 2.29
N THR A 219 12.24 15.18 3.00
CA THR A 219 13.39 16.09 3.26
C THR A 219 14.66 15.68 2.55
N ASN A 220 14.76 14.42 2.10
CA ASN A 220 16.00 13.92 1.52
C ASN A 220 16.20 14.47 0.10
N GLN A 221 17.34 15.17 -0.13
CA GLN A 221 17.66 15.75 -1.44
C GLN A 221 18.07 14.70 -2.46
N GLU A 222 18.72 13.60 -2.02
CA GLU A 222 19.05 12.49 -2.93
C GLU A 222 17.81 11.77 -3.47
N ALA A 223 16.64 11.97 -2.88
CA ALA A 223 15.40 11.37 -3.34
C ALA A 223 14.72 12.15 -4.48
N LEU A 224 15.16 13.38 -4.76
CA LEU A 224 14.56 14.23 -5.79
C LEU A 224 14.77 13.66 -7.20
N GLY A 225 13.70 13.69 -8.01
CA GLY A 225 13.68 13.20 -9.39
C GLY A 225 13.77 11.68 -9.51
N ARG A 226 13.76 10.94 -8.39
CA ARG A 226 14.02 9.51 -8.38
C ARG A 226 12.78 8.66 -8.13
N THR A 227 12.88 7.42 -8.60
CA THR A 227 11.94 6.35 -8.31
C THR A 227 12.62 5.30 -7.44
N PHE A 228 11.92 4.79 -6.44
CA PHE A 228 12.40 3.77 -5.52
C PHE A 228 11.42 2.61 -5.43
N ASP A 229 11.95 1.40 -5.44
CA ASP A 229 11.23 0.20 -5.08
C ASP A 229 11.31 0.01 -3.54
N ILE A 230 10.16 0.16 -2.86
CA ILE A 230 10.07 0.12 -1.40
C ILE A 230 9.70 -1.29 -0.95
N GLY A 231 10.71 -2.03 -0.56
CA GLY A 231 10.63 -3.40 -0.05
C GLY A 231 11.36 -3.58 1.27
N GLY A 232 11.04 -4.65 2.00
CA GLY A 232 11.65 -4.93 3.31
C GLY A 232 13.05 -5.53 3.24
N GLY A 233 13.56 -5.84 2.04
CA GLY A 233 14.85 -6.45 1.82
C GLY A 233 14.85 -7.98 2.02
N GLU A 234 16.03 -8.58 2.06
CA GLU A 234 16.20 -10.02 2.11
C GLU A 234 15.47 -10.69 3.27
N SER A 235 15.50 -10.11 4.46
CA SER A 235 14.82 -10.64 5.65
C SER A 235 13.28 -10.64 5.55
N CYS A 236 12.75 -10.02 4.49
CA CYS A 236 11.33 -9.90 4.21
C CYS A 236 10.89 -10.69 2.96
N ARG A 237 11.78 -11.49 2.37
CA ARG A 237 11.52 -12.29 1.17
C ARG A 237 11.04 -13.69 1.53
N THR A 238 10.02 -14.14 0.81
CA THR A 238 9.47 -15.49 0.93
C THR A 238 8.73 -15.84 -0.37
N ASN A 239 8.14 -17.04 -0.43
CA ASN A 239 7.13 -17.36 -1.44
C ASN A 239 5.73 -17.37 -0.80
N TYR A 240 4.70 -17.25 -1.62
CA TYR A 240 3.34 -17.09 -1.12
C TYR A 240 2.83 -18.34 -0.39
N ARG A 241 3.25 -19.55 -0.82
CA ARG A 241 2.92 -20.82 -0.14
C ARG A 241 3.42 -20.84 1.30
N ASP A 242 4.71 -20.51 1.49
CA ASP A 242 5.31 -20.51 2.82
C ASP A 242 4.73 -19.43 3.71
N TYR A 243 4.44 -18.26 3.13
CA TYR A 243 3.74 -17.19 3.82
C TYR A 243 2.35 -17.64 4.30
N LEU A 244 1.55 -18.29 3.44
CA LEU A 244 0.24 -18.81 3.84
C LEU A 244 0.36 -19.93 4.87
N ASP A 245 1.34 -20.83 4.73
CA ASP A 245 1.55 -21.91 5.72
C ASP A 245 1.85 -21.32 7.11
N ALA A 246 2.74 -20.35 7.19
CA ALA A 246 3.03 -19.64 8.44
C ALA A 246 1.77 -18.97 9.01
N MET A 247 1.02 -18.25 8.19
CA MET A 247 -0.21 -17.57 8.61
C MET A 247 -1.28 -18.55 9.10
N PHE A 248 -1.48 -19.68 8.41
CA PHE A 248 -2.42 -20.73 8.84
C PHE A 248 -2.03 -21.30 10.21
N ARG A 249 -0.73 -21.53 10.45
CA ARG A 249 -0.23 -21.97 11.78
C ARG A 249 -0.49 -20.92 12.84
N LEU A 250 -0.21 -19.66 12.57
CA LEU A 250 -0.43 -18.54 13.50
C LEU A 250 -1.89 -18.39 13.89
N PHE A 251 -2.82 -18.57 12.95
CA PHE A 251 -4.27 -18.55 13.22
C PHE A 251 -4.83 -19.87 13.78
N GLY A 252 -3.99 -20.86 14.12
CA GLY A 252 -4.45 -22.14 14.70
C GLY A 252 -5.07 -23.11 13.68
N LEU A 253 -4.98 -22.80 12.40
CA LEU A 253 -5.52 -23.65 11.35
C LEU A 253 -4.60 -24.84 10.99
N GLY A 254 -3.40 -24.95 11.59
CA GLY A 254 -2.38 -25.94 11.23
C GLY A 254 -1.70 -25.57 9.92
N GLY A 255 -0.97 -26.53 9.31
CA GLY A 255 -0.29 -26.28 8.02
C GLY A 255 -1.26 -26.06 6.85
N PHE A 256 -0.76 -25.40 5.81
CA PHE A 256 -1.53 -25.01 4.63
C PHE A 256 -2.02 -26.19 3.76
N GLY A 257 -1.40 -27.37 3.83
CA GLY A 257 -1.55 -28.52 2.92
C GLY A 257 -2.95 -29.10 2.67
N SER A 258 -4.01 -28.52 3.27
CA SER A 258 -5.41 -28.99 3.05
C SER A 258 -6.19 -28.15 2.05
N VAL A 259 -5.66 -27.03 1.57
CA VAL A 259 -6.28 -26.23 0.51
C VAL A 259 -5.64 -26.65 -0.82
N PRO A 260 -6.42 -27.15 -1.79
CA PRO A 260 -5.88 -27.62 -3.05
C PRO A 260 -5.26 -26.48 -3.86
N GLU A 261 -4.19 -26.75 -4.61
CA GLU A 261 -3.55 -25.75 -5.47
C GLU A 261 -4.50 -25.14 -6.50
N SER A 262 -5.45 -25.96 -7.01
CA SER A 262 -6.49 -25.51 -7.92
C SER A 262 -7.42 -24.44 -7.35
N ALA A 263 -7.36 -24.18 -6.04
CA ALA A 263 -8.07 -23.06 -5.43
C ALA A 263 -7.43 -21.70 -5.72
N PHE A 264 -6.22 -21.67 -6.26
CA PHE A 264 -5.45 -20.45 -6.51
C PHE A 264 -5.32 -20.17 -7.99
N ALA A 265 -5.10 -18.89 -8.34
CA ALA A 265 -4.73 -18.52 -9.70
C ALA A 265 -3.42 -19.19 -10.12
N ALA A 266 -3.29 -19.49 -11.43
CA ALA A 266 -2.08 -20.05 -12.00
C ALA A 266 -1.04 -18.98 -12.41
N SER A 267 -1.47 -17.74 -12.68
CA SER A 267 -0.65 -16.62 -13.15
C SER A 267 -1.38 -15.29 -12.98
N GLY A 268 -0.73 -14.19 -13.37
CA GLY A 268 -1.37 -12.87 -13.51
C GLY A 268 -1.21 -11.96 -12.31
N PHE A 269 -0.52 -12.35 -11.24
CA PHE A 269 -0.34 -11.51 -10.06
C PHE A 269 1.01 -10.78 -10.05
N HIS A 270 0.98 -9.53 -9.61
CA HIS A 270 2.07 -8.56 -9.69
C HIS A 270 3.00 -8.56 -8.47
N CYS A 271 3.58 -9.66 -8.06
CA CYS A 271 4.55 -9.68 -6.96
C CYS A 271 5.87 -10.30 -7.38
N GLY A 272 6.94 -9.85 -6.74
CA GLY A 272 8.31 -10.31 -6.95
C GLY A 272 9.22 -9.82 -5.82
N TRP A 273 10.52 -10.02 -5.99
CA TRP A 273 11.56 -9.48 -5.13
C TRP A 273 12.23 -8.28 -5.81
N TYR A 274 12.38 -7.20 -5.09
CA TYR A 274 13.11 -6.03 -5.57
C TYR A 274 14.62 -6.28 -5.54
N ALA A 275 15.27 -6.11 -6.67
CA ALA A 275 16.71 -6.33 -6.81
C ALA A 275 17.53 -5.13 -6.32
N ASP A 276 16.94 -3.94 -6.37
CA ASP A 276 17.59 -2.66 -6.08
C ASP A 276 16.98 -1.90 -4.89
N SER A 277 16.10 -2.54 -4.11
CA SER A 277 15.47 -1.91 -2.93
C SER A 277 16.46 -1.54 -1.81
N ASP A 278 17.68 -2.07 -1.84
CA ASP A 278 18.73 -1.69 -0.88
C ASP A 278 19.25 -0.27 -1.12
N GLU A 279 19.20 0.23 -2.35
CA GLU A 279 19.46 1.64 -2.63
C GLU A 279 18.41 2.55 -2.00
N ALA A 280 17.14 2.14 -2.04
CA ALA A 280 16.09 2.86 -1.33
C ALA A 280 16.34 2.90 0.19
N GLU A 281 16.78 1.79 0.79
CA GLU A 281 17.17 1.76 2.21
C GLU A 281 18.37 2.67 2.50
N ARG A 282 19.42 2.61 1.68
CA ARG A 282 20.60 3.46 1.85
C ARG A 282 20.25 4.95 1.88
N ILE A 283 19.31 5.36 1.00
CA ILE A 283 18.93 6.78 0.88
C ILE A 283 17.88 7.17 1.92
N LEU A 284 16.85 6.35 2.13
CA LEU A 284 15.69 6.71 2.94
C LEU A 284 15.77 6.21 4.39
N GLY A 285 16.56 5.17 4.67
CA GLY A 285 16.80 4.64 6.01
C GLY A 285 15.54 4.21 6.75
N PHE A 286 14.69 3.40 6.12
CA PHE A 286 13.33 3.15 6.62
C PHE A 286 13.11 1.76 7.24
N ARG A 287 13.92 0.76 6.89
CA ARG A 287 13.73 -0.64 7.32
C ARG A 287 14.02 -0.82 8.80
N ARG A 288 13.07 -1.38 9.55
CA ARG A 288 13.18 -1.72 10.97
C ARG A 288 12.48 -3.03 11.31
N LYS A 289 11.62 -3.54 10.42
CA LYS A 289 10.79 -4.72 10.64
C LYS A 289 11.18 -5.81 9.66
N THR A 290 11.30 -7.03 10.16
CA THR A 290 11.52 -8.24 9.36
C THR A 290 10.22 -9.02 9.18
N LEU A 291 10.23 -10.05 8.33
CA LEU A 291 9.13 -11.02 8.21
C LEU A 291 8.86 -11.73 9.56
N ALA A 292 9.90 -12.02 10.33
CA ALA A 292 9.78 -12.63 11.65
C ALA A 292 9.07 -11.70 12.63
N ASP A 293 9.42 -10.42 12.67
CA ASP A 293 8.74 -9.43 13.51
C ASP A 293 7.25 -9.32 13.15
N TYR A 294 6.94 -9.32 11.86
CA TYR A 294 5.54 -9.32 11.41
C TYR A 294 4.78 -10.57 11.88
N TYR A 295 5.39 -11.76 11.83
CA TYR A 295 4.76 -12.98 12.32
C TYR A 295 4.51 -12.93 13.83
N VAL A 296 5.41 -12.34 14.61
CA VAL A 296 5.21 -12.12 16.05
C VAL A 296 4.00 -11.20 16.29
N GLU A 297 3.91 -10.10 15.60
CA GLU A 297 2.76 -9.17 15.71
C GLU A 297 1.42 -9.82 15.34
N VAL A 298 1.41 -10.67 14.30
CA VAL A 298 0.22 -11.43 13.90
C VAL A 298 -0.15 -12.46 14.97
N ALA A 299 0.83 -13.16 15.56
CA ALA A 299 0.59 -14.13 16.62
C ALA A 299 -0.06 -13.49 17.86
N GLU A 300 0.40 -12.30 18.25
CA GLU A 300 -0.19 -11.52 19.34
C GLU A 300 -1.64 -11.13 19.06
N GLU A 301 -1.91 -10.62 17.85
CA GLU A 301 -3.26 -10.20 17.46
C GLU A 301 -4.23 -11.39 17.32
N ALA A 302 -3.72 -12.54 16.84
CA ALA A 302 -4.52 -13.74 16.60
C ALA A 302 -4.83 -14.55 17.89
N SER A 303 -4.29 -14.19 19.04
CA SER A 303 -4.27 -15.02 20.26
C SER A 303 -5.64 -15.61 20.63
N TRP A 304 -6.69 -14.83 20.66
CA TRP A 304 -8.05 -15.31 20.98
C TRP A 304 -8.73 -16.02 19.78
N ALA A 305 -8.57 -15.51 18.57
CA ALA A 305 -9.14 -16.12 17.36
C ALA A 305 -8.54 -17.51 17.09
N ARG A 306 -7.27 -17.72 17.48
CA ARG A 306 -6.54 -18.98 17.35
C ARG A 306 -7.21 -20.14 18.08
N ILE A 307 -7.72 -19.90 19.29
CA ILE A 307 -8.38 -20.95 20.09
C ILE A 307 -9.65 -21.44 19.40
N GLY A 308 -10.52 -20.51 18.98
CA GLY A 308 -11.75 -20.84 18.27
C GLY A 308 -11.48 -21.50 16.91
N ALA A 309 -10.52 -20.97 16.15
CA ALA A 309 -10.15 -21.53 14.85
C ALA A 309 -9.55 -22.95 14.97
N ALA A 310 -8.79 -23.23 16.03
CA ALA A 310 -8.23 -24.56 16.28
C ALA A 310 -9.32 -25.60 16.59
N LEU A 311 -10.35 -25.24 17.37
CA LEU A 311 -11.47 -26.11 17.70
C LEU A 311 -12.33 -26.45 16.47
N PHE A 312 -12.55 -25.49 15.56
CA PHE A 312 -13.38 -25.64 14.37
C PHE A 312 -12.56 -25.74 13.08
N ARG A 313 -11.30 -26.15 13.17
CA ARG A 313 -10.33 -26.19 12.08
C ARG A 313 -10.88 -26.79 10.75
N PRO A 314 -11.52 -27.97 10.72
CA PRO A 314 -12.02 -28.55 9.48
C PRO A 314 -13.08 -27.67 8.81
N LEU A 315 -14.02 -27.12 9.61
CA LEU A 315 -15.09 -26.26 9.11
C LEU A 315 -14.56 -24.93 8.58
N VAL A 316 -13.62 -24.30 9.29
CA VAL A 316 -12.98 -23.03 8.85
C VAL A 316 -12.23 -23.24 7.54
N ARG A 317 -11.47 -24.34 7.41
CA ARG A 317 -10.72 -24.66 6.19
C ARG A 317 -11.65 -24.95 5.00
N MET A 318 -12.72 -25.69 5.22
CA MET A 318 -13.74 -25.96 4.21
C MET A 318 -14.40 -24.65 3.74
N GLY A 319 -14.76 -23.77 4.68
CA GLY A 319 -15.33 -22.45 4.38
C GLY A 319 -14.37 -21.55 3.62
N LEU A 320 -13.08 -21.56 3.97
CA LEU A 320 -12.05 -20.84 3.22
C LEU A 320 -11.93 -21.36 1.79
N ALA A 321 -11.77 -22.68 1.59
CA ALA A 321 -11.67 -23.28 0.27
C ALA A 321 -12.91 -22.99 -0.60
N ALA A 322 -14.11 -23.09 -0.01
CA ALA A 322 -15.37 -22.78 -0.70
C ALA A 322 -15.48 -21.30 -1.14
N GLY A 323 -14.70 -20.40 -0.53
CA GLY A 323 -14.56 -19.00 -0.91
C GLY A 323 -13.77 -18.76 -2.20
N SER A 324 -13.02 -19.76 -2.69
CA SER A 324 -12.23 -19.62 -3.90
C SER A 324 -13.08 -19.46 -5.16
N PRO A 325 -12.82 -18.44 -5.99
CA PRO A 325 -13.51 -18.28 -7.27
C PRO A 325 -13.08 -19.35 -8.30
N PHE A 326 -11.91 -19.97 -8.10
CA PHE A 326 -11.33 -20.96 -9.02
C PHE A 326 -11.91 -22.36 -8.82
N LEU A 327 -12.32 -22.74 -7.61
CA LEU A 327 -12.98 -24.02 -7.35
C LEU A 327 -14.44 -24.05 -7.85
N LYS A 328 -15.05 -22.88 -8.06
CA LYS A 328 -16.45 -22.77 -8.55
C LYS A 328 -16.56 -22.86 -10.06
N ARG A 329 -15.49 -22.73 -10.81
CA ARG A 329 -15.47 -22.93 -12.26
C ARG A 329 -15.46 -24.43 -12.53
N ARG A 330 -16.62 -25.01 -12.92
CA ARG A 330 -16.67 -26.34 -13.55
C ARG A 330 -15.85 -26.28 -14.84
N PRO A 331 -15.09 -27.35 -15.19
CA PRO A 331 -14.47 -27.44 -16.49
C PRO A 331 -15.55 -27.68 -17.54
N SER A 332 -16.06 -26.62 -18.14
CA SER A 332 -16.78 -26.63 -19.39
C SER A 332 -16.49 -25.31 -20.06
N GLU A 333 -15.52 -25.37 -20.96
CA GLU A 333 -15.17 -24.52 -22.08
C GLU A 333 -13.64 -24.43 -22.19
N ALA A 334 -13.08 -25.51 -22.79
CA ALA A 334 -11.80 -25.50 -23.45
C ALA A 334 -12.05 -25.29 -24.95
#